data_8e3fe0f1e19bc897ffb51d76d65a04ea
#
_entry.id   8e3fe0f1e19bc897ffb51d76d65a04ea
#
_cell.length_a   1.000
_cell.length_b   1.000
_cell.length_c   1.000
_cell.angle_alpha   90.00
_cell.angle_beta   90.00
_cell.angle_gamma   90.00
#
_symmetry.space_group_name_H-M   'P 1'
#
loop_
_entity.id
_entity.type
_entity.pdbx_description
1 polymer ?
#
loop_
_entity_poly.entity_id
_entity_poly.type
_entity_poly.pdbx_seq_one_letter_code
_entity_poly.pdbx_strand_id
1 'polypeptide(L)'
;MTVQKKSVSPDEDKSVGDATSLKPVLSDFFSLHPDFHPDTFLGDSSFDTIETYGMLLNDFHFSKALIPYNPRNESSLKKVGYNEYAYPTCPNGSSLAMKYCGVTHEKGRADRIKWICPKVHMIKGKYICDCDNPCSTVTKERTTYTYENLDFRMFPGIQRESAEWDSLYKIRTIVERAIDHLKINMCVAGRKSRNHTTTKADVFLAGIASQLTVIVAHSMNCPQYIRSLKPLIV
;
A
#
# COMPACT_ATOMS: atom_id res chain seq x y z
N MET A 1 -3.39 19.82 1.67
CA MET A 1 -3.87 19.18 0.42
C MET A 1 -3.16 19.85 -0.75
N THR A 2 -2.33 19.10 -1.46
CA THR A 2 -1.50 19.63 -2.55
C THR A 2 -2.27 19.52 -3.86
N VAL A 3 -2.43 20.64 -4.58
CA VAL A 3 -3.02 20.66 -5.93
C VAL A 3 -1.90 20.99 -6.90
N GLN A 4 -1.54 20.04 -7.75
CA GLN A 4 -0.50 20.25 -8.75
C GLN A 4 -1.01 21.12 -9.91
N LYS A 5 -0.17 22.04 -10.36
CA LYS A 5 -0.44 22.86 -11.52
C LYS A 5 -0.03 22.11 -12.78
N LYS A 6 -0.93 21.98 -13.76
CA LYS A 6 -0.55 21.49 -15.08
C LYS A 6 0.52 22.38 -15.71
N SER A 7 1.48 21.78 -16.38
CA SER A 7 2.46 22.49 -17.19
C SER A 7 1.80 23.22 -18.36
N VAL A 8 2.46 24.25 -18.84
CA VAL A 8 2.05 24.98 -20.07
C VAL A 8 2.29 24.13 -21.32
N SER A 9 3.19 23.14 -21.22
CA SER A 9 3.51 22.21 -22.30
C SER A 9 2.64 20.95 -22.23
N PRO A 10 1.85 20.61 -23.27
CA PRO A 10 1.03 19.40 -23.28
C PRO A 10 1.84 18.10 -23.17
N ASP A 11 3.11 18.11 -23.54
CA ASP A 11 3.99 16.94 -23.48
C ASP A 11 4.56 16.71 -22.06
N GLU A 12 4.75 17.78 -21.27
CA GLU A 12 5.11 17.71 -19.87
C GLU A 12 3.95 17.23 -19.00
N ASP A 13 2.70 17.55 -19.35
CA ASP A 13 1.51 17.10 -18.64
C ASP A 13 1.32 15.58 -18.66
N LYS A 14 1.89 14.90 -19.65
CA LYS A 14 1.85 13.42 -19.74
C LYS A 14 2.82 12.74 -18.79
N SER A 15 3.80 13.45 -18.26
CA SER A 15 4.84 12.93 -17.38
C SER A 15 4.43 12.88 -15.91
N VAL A 16 3.36 13.57 -15.53
CA VAL A 16 2.89 13.65 -14.13
C VAL A 16 1.96 12.47 -13.83
N GLY A 17 2.54 11.29 -13.69
CA GLY A 17 1.83 10.11 -13.16
C GLY A 17 1.65 10.19 -11.64
N ASP A 18 0.71 9.41 -11.11
CA ASP A 18 0.43 9.37 -9.67
C ASP A 18 1.68 8.98 -8.86
N ALA A 19 2.47 8.01 -9.35
CA ALA A 19 3.71 7.59 -8.71
C ALA A 19 4.76 8.73 -8.64
N THR A 20 4.88 9.54 -9.71
CA THR A 20 5.81 10.69 -9.75
C THR A 20 5.39 11.79 -8.77
N SER A 21 4.08 11.97 -8.59
CA SER A 21 3.50 12.99 -7.71
C SER A 21 3.58 12.63 -6.23
N LEU A 22 3.77 11.35 -5.89
CA LEU A 22 3.68 10.86 -4.52
C LEU A 22 4.75 11.45 -3.62
N LYS A 23 6.01 11.46 -4.05
CA LYS A 23 7.14 11.95 -3.21
C LYS A 23 6.97 13.42 -2.80
N PRO A 24 6.69 14.36 -3.72
CA PRO A 24 6.43 15.76 -3.34
C PRO A 24 5.25 15.89 -2.37
N VAL A 25 4.16 15.16 -2.62
CA VAL A 25 2.95 15.22 -1.76
C VAL A 25 3.25 14.74 -0.35
N LEU A 26 3.96 13.61 -0.20
CA LEU A 26 4.35 13.10 1.11
C LEU A 26 5.33 14.04 1.82
N SER A 27 6.31 14.60 1.10
CA SER A 27 7.26 15.56 1.66
C SER A 27 6.55 16.80 2.21
N ASP A 28 5.60 17.38 1.44
CA ASP A 28 4.80 18.50 1.89
C ASP A 28 3.95 18.13 3.12
N PHE A 29 3.33 16.94 3.09
CA PHE A 29 2.49 16.46 4.18
C PHE A 29 3.29 16.33 5.49
N PHE A 30 4.41 15.65 5.49
CA PHE A 30 5.23 15.44 6.69
C PHE A 30 5.92 16.73 7.16
N SER A 31 6.22 17.65 6.24
CA SER A 31 6.71 18.99 6.61
C SER A 31 5.66 19.79 7.39
N LEU A 32 4.38 19.65 7.03
CA LEU A 32 3.27 20.32 7.71
C LEU A 32 2.79 19.60 8.98
N HIS A 33 3.07 18.30 9.07
CA HIS A 33 2.62 17.42 10.15
C HIS A 33 3.78 16.59 10.71
N PRO A 34 4.79 17.21 11.35
CA PRO A 34 6.01 16.52 11.79
C PRO A 34 5.76 15.47 12.88
N ASP A 35 4.69 15.62 13.66
CA ASP A 35 4.33 14.66 14.73
C ASP A 35 3.49 13.48 14.24
N PHE A 36 3.16 13.43 12.95
CA PHE A 36 2.35 12.37 12.40
C PHE A 36 3.20 11.29 11.75
N HIS A 37 3.25 10.11 12.35
CA HIS A 37 4.05 8.97 11.90
C HIS A 37 3.16 7.77 11.56
N PRO A 38 2.57 7.72 10.37
CA PRO A 38 1.73 6.59 9.96
C PRO A 38 2.58 5.35 9.73
N ASP A 39 2.12 4.21 10.25
CA ASP A 39 2.79 2.92 10.11
C ASP A 39 2.59 2.29 8.73
N THR A 40 1.44 2.52 8.12
CA THR A 40 1.00 1.80 6.93
C THR A 40 0.60 2.75 5.80
N PHE A 41 1.15 2.51 4.61
CA PHE A 41 0.73 3.17 3.37
C PHE A 41 -0.27 2.28 2.61
N LEU A 42 -1.36 2.89 2.11
CA LEU A 42 -2.36 2.23 1.26
C LEU A 42 -2.38 2.92 -0.11
N GLY A 43 -2.07 2.19 -1.17
CA GLY A 43 -2.08 2.71 -2.54
C GLY A 43 -2.84 1.80 -3.51
N ASP A 44 -3.08 2.29 -4.72
CA ASP A 44 -3.55 1.44 -5.81
C ASP A 44 -2.37 0.82 -6.57
N SER A 45 -2.66 -0.03 -7.55
CA SER A 45 -1.65 -0.75 -8.31
C SER A 45 -0.78 0.15 -9.21
N SER A 46 -1.11 1.43 -9.41
CA SER A 46 -0.27 2.38 -10.16
C SER A 46 1.02 2.71 -9.42
N PHE A 47 1.00 2.57 -8.10
CA PHE A 47 2.17 2.79 -7.22
C PHE A 47 3.10 1.57 -7.09
N ASP A 48 2.78 0.43 -7.71
CA ASP A 48 3.56 -0.80 -7.59
C ASP A 48 4.86 -0.75 -8.38
N THR A 49 5.83 0.04 -7.91
CA THR A 49 7.19 0.15 -8.44
C THR A 49 8.24 -0.02 -7.34
N ILE A 50 9.43 -0.52 -7.71
CA ILE A 50 10.54 -0.70 -6.74
C ILE A 50 10.92 0.63 -6.10
N GLU A 51 10.93 1.70 -6.89
CA GLU A 51 11.24 3.06 -6.44
C GLU A 51 10.23 3.54 -5.40
N THR A 52 8.95 3.29 -5.63
CA THR A 52 7.88 3.67 -4.69
C THR A 52 8.05 2.95 -3.35
N TYR A 53 8.29 1.64 -3.36
CA TYR A 53 8.53 0.91 -2.11
C TYR A 53 9.79 1.38 -1.40
N GLY A 54 10.90 1.56 -2.13
CA GLY A 54 12.14 2.09 -1.57
C GLY A 54 11.94 3.46 -0.90
N MET A 55 11.20 4.35 -1.55
CA MET A 55 10.86 5.65 -1.01
C MET A 55 9.96 5.54 0.24
N LEU A 56 8.90 4.76 0.20
CA LEU A 56 7.98 4.61 1.33
C LEU A 56 8.65 4.00 2.55
N LEU A 57 9.40 2.91 2.38
CA LEU A 57 9.99 2.16 3.48
C LEU A 57 11.27 2.83 4.02
N ASN A 58 12.13 3.36 3.13
CA ASN A 58 13.42 3.94 3.54
C ASN A 58 13.37 5.44 3.79
N ASP A 59 12.74 6.23 2.88
CA ASP A 59 12.75 7.70 3.01
C ASP A 59 11.68 8.18 4.01
N PHE A 60 10.49 7.57 3.97
CA PHE A 60 9.35 7.98 4.81
C PHE A 60 9.08 7.04 6.00
N HIS A 61 9.84 5.96 6.15
CA HIS A 61 9.81 5.05 7.30
C HIS A 61 8.45 4.39 7.58
N PHE A 62 7.66 4.14 6.54
CA PHE A 62 6.49 3.28 6.70
C PHE A 62 6.95 1.84 6.99
N SER A 63 6.29 1.17 7.92
CA SER A 63 6.57 -0.24 8.21
C SER A 63 5.96 -1.17 7.15
N LYS A 64 4.85 -0.75 6.51
CA LYS A 64 4.10 -1.53 5.53
C LYS A 64 3.62 -0.66 4.38
N ALA A 65 3.68 -1.21 3.16
CA ALA A 65 3.11 -0.59 1.97
C ALA A 65 2.14 -1.57 1.29
N LEU A 66 0.84 -1.35 1.47
CA LEU A 66 -0.22 -2.17 0.89
C LEU A 66 -0.59 -1.63 -0.49
N ILE A 67 0.09 -2.13 -1.50
CA ILE A 67 -0.09 -1.78 -2.92
C ILE A 67 -0.34 -3.08 -3.68
N PRO A 68 -1.49 -3.24 -4.40
CA PRO A 68 -1.75 -4.41 -5.20
C PRO A 68 -0.70 -4.59 -6.29
N TYR A 69 -0.38 -5.82 -6.59
CA TYR A 69 0.54 -6.16 -7.67
C TYR A 69 0.06 -5.64 -9.02
N ASN A 70 0.96 -5.03 -9.79
CA ASN A 70 0.69 -4.57 -11.13
C ASN A 70 1.52 -5.38 -12.15
N PRO A 71 0.91 -6.29 -12.91
CA PRO A 71 1.64 -7.11 -13.87
C PRO A 71 2.26 -6.31 -15.01
N ARG A 72 1.84 -5.06 -15.24
CA ARG A 72 2.43 -4.18 -16.28
C ARG A 72 3.83 -3.68 -15.91
N ASN A 73 4.18 -3.69 -14.62
CA ASN A 73 5.48 -3.24 -14.12
C ASN A 73 6.48 -4.41 -13.95
N GLU A 74 6.34 -5.46 -14.74
CA GLU A 74 7.00 -6.76 -14.57
C GLU A 74 8.47 -6.85 -14.97
N SER A 75 9.15 -5.78 -15.30
CA SER A 75 10.44 -5.86 -16.03
C SER A 75 11.55 -6.69 -15.37
N SER A 76 11.46 -7.04 -14.08
CA SER A 76 12.55 -7.74 -13.38
C SER A 76 12.17 -9.00 -12.60
N LEU A 77 10.90 -9.31 -12.42
CA LEU A 77 10.47 -10.30 -11.43
C LEU A 77 10.06 -11.68 -11.99
N LYS A 78 10.02 -11.86 -13.30
CA LYS A 78 9.80 -13.20 -13.91
C LYS A 78 11.07 -14.05 -13.79
N LYS A 79 11.49 -14.31 -12.57
CA LYS A 79 12.51 -15.32 -12.30
C LYS A 79 11.84 -16.69 -12.19
N VAL A 80 12.46 -17.71 -12.79
CA VAL A 80 12.05 -19.10 -12.60
C VAL A 80 11.99 -19.39 -11.10
N GLY A 81 10.86 -19.91 -10.62
CA GLY A 81 10.66 -20.21 -9.21
C GLY A 81 9.98 -19.10 -8.40
N TYR A 82 9.34 -18.14 -9.06
CA TYR A 82 8.51 -17.12 -8.40
C TYR A 82 7.11 -17.09 -9.02
N ASN A 83 6.09 -16.79 -8.20
CA ASN A 83 4.72 -16.58 -8.69
C ASN A 83 4.51 -15.14 -9.20
N GLU A 84 3.29 -14.83 -9.63
CA GLU A 84 2.88 -13.51 -10.10
C GLU A 84 3.03 -12.38 -9.06
N TYR A 85 3.02 -12.71 -7.78
CA TYR A 85 3.27 -11.78 -6.67
C TYR A 85 4.74 -11.70 -6.25
N ALA A 86 5.63 -12.27 -7.06
CA ALA A 86 7.06 -12.36 -6.78
C ALA A 86 7.43 -13.17 -5.54
N TYR A 87 6.55 -14.04 -5.05
CA TYR A 87 6.91 -14.96 -3.98
C TYR A 87 7.65 -16.18 -4.51
N PRO A 88 8.67 -16.68 -3.80
CA PRO A 88 9.29 -17.94 -4.16
C PRO A 88 8.25 -19.06 -4.21
N THR A 89 8.33 -19.90 -5.22
CA THR A 89 7.44 -21.05 -5.37
C THR A 89 8.12 -22.36 -5.04
N CYS A 90 7.34 -23.38 -4.79
CA CYS A 90 7.83 -24.73 -4.57
C CYS A 90 8.61 -25.23 -5.82
N PRO A 91 9.84 -25.75 -5.68
CA PRO A 91 10.66 -26.20 -6.80
C PRO A 91 10.12 -27.45 -7.51
N ASN A 92 9.12 -28.11 -6.95
CA ASN A 92 8.53 -29.34 -7.49
C ASN A 92 7.45 -29.07 -8.54
N GLY A 93 7.53 -27.95 -9.26
CA GLY A 93 6.65 -27.63 -10.39
C GLY A 93 5.22 -27.22 -9.99
N SER A 94 4.91 -27.12 -8.69
CA SER A 94 3.66 -26.54 -8.24
C SER A 94 3.81 -25.02 -8.18
N SER A 95 2.82 -24.28 -8.66
CA SER A 95 2.75 -22.82 -8.49
C SER A 95 2.52 -22.38 -7.04
N LEU A 96 2.66 -23.31 -6.09
CA LEU A 96 2.41 -23.09 -4.68
C LEU A 96 3.45 -22.13 -4.09
N ALA A 97 3.00 -20.94 -3.67
CA ALA A 97 3.84 -19.94 -3.04
C ALA A 97 4.40 -20.43 -1.71
N MET A 98 5.66 -20.12 -1.43
CA MET A 98 6.28 -20.38 -0.14
C MET A 98 5.73 -19.41 0.92
N LYS A 99 5.71 -19.85 2.16
CA LYS A 99 5.19 -19.07 3.28
C LYS A 99 6.31 -18.22 3.90
N TYR A 100 6.01 -16.95 4.17
CA TYR A 100 6.89 -16.05 4.91
C TYR A 100 7.14 -16.59 6.34
N CYS A 101 8.39 -16.58 6.77
CA CYS A 101 8.82 -17.10 8.08
C CYS A 101 9.67 -16.10 8.88
N GLY A 102 9.64 -14.82 8.51
CA GLY A 102 10.37 -13.77 9.21
C GLY A 102 11.69 -13.38 8.55
N VAL A 103 12.39 -12.43 9.17
CA VAL A 103 13.69 -11.94 8.74
C VAL A 103 14.78 -12.60 9.58
N THR A 104 15.87 -12.98 8.94
CA THR A 104 17.05 -13.56 9.61
C THR A 104 18.20 -12.57 9.58
N HIS A 105 18.74 -12.28 10.76
CA HIS A 105 19.88 -11.41 10.97
C HIS A 105 21.11 -12.28 11.28
N GLU A 106 22.12 -12.25 10.41
CA GLU A 106 23.39 -12.94 10.64
C GLU A 106 24.55 -11.94 10.62
N LYS A 107 25.46 -12.06 11.59
CA LYS A 107 26.63 -11.17 11.68
C LYS A 107 27.46 -11.24 10.39
N GLY A 108 27.70 -10.10 9.75
CA GLY A 108 28.49 -9.97 8.53
C GLY A 108 27.72 -10.29 7.23
N ARG A 109 26.40 -10.45 7.29
CA ARG A 109 25.54 -10.62 6.10
C ARG A 109 24.39 -9.63 6.13
N ALA A 110 23.89 -9.28 4.95
CA ALA A 110 22.65 -8.50 4.84
C ALA A 110 21.47 -9.31 5.35
N ASP A 111 20.49 -8.62 5.91
CA ASP A 111 19.24 -9.22 6.37
C ASP A 111 18.53 -9.93 5.23
N ARG A 112 17.94 -11.08 5.55
CA ARG A 112 17.30 -11.96 4.58
C ARG A 112 15.91 -12.35 5.04
N ILE A 113 14.96 -12.31 4.14
CA ILE A 113 13.63 -12.87 4.36
C ILE A 113 13.72 -14.38 4.20
N LYS A 114 13.26 -15.11 5.22
CA LYS A 114 13.17 -16.57 5.21
C LYS A 114 11.79 -17.00 4.71
N TRP A 115 11.77 -17.85 3.71
CA TRP A 115 10.57 -18.49 3.18
C TRP A 115 10.62 -19.99 3.44
N ILE A 116 9.48 -20.57 3.80
CA ILE A 116 9.36 -21.99 4.12
C ILE A 116 8.28 -22.66 3.26
N CYS A 117 8.43 -23.96 3.06
CA CYS A 117 7.44 -24.75 2.34
C CYS A 117 6.11 -24.77 3.11
N PRO A 118 4.97 -24.39 2.48
CA PRO A 118 3.67 -24.38 3.15
C PRO A 118 3.10 -25.76 3.46
N LYS A 119 3.60 -26.82 2.80
CA LYS A 119 3.19 -28.20 3.02
C LYS A 119 4.01 -28.94 4.09
N VAL A 120 4.90 -28.24 4.78
CA VAL A 120 5.66 -28.80 5.88
C VAL A 120 5.09 -28.33 7.20
N HIS A 121 4.76 -29.25 8.08
CA HIS A 121 4.28 -28.97 9.44
C HIS A 121 5.16 -29.64 10.47
N MET A 122 5.18 -29.09 11.67
CA MET A 122 5.84 -29.69 12.82
C MET A 122 4.82 -30.46 13.65
N ILE A 123 4.96 -31.77 13.70
CA ILE A 123 4.13 -32.66 14.53
C ILE A 123 5.04 -33.36 15.52
N LYS A 124 4.80 -33.17 16.82
CA LYS A 124 5.59 -33.80 17.92
C LYS A 124 7.12 -33.66 17.76
N GLY A 125 7.56 -32.44 17.34
CA GLY A 125 8.99 -32.13 17.17
C GLY A 125 9.65 -32.69 15.90
N LYS A 126 8.87 -33.29 14.99
CA LYS A 126 9.34 -33.75 13.68
C LYS A 126 8.69 -32.99 12.56
N TYR A 127 9.46 -32.65 11.53
CA TYR A 127 8.94 -32.05 10.31
C TYR A 127 8.34 -33.13 9.41
N ILE A 128 7.08 -32.95 9.02
CA ILE A 128 6.33 -33.84 8.13
C ILE A 128 5.94 -33.03 6.89
N CYS A 129 6.15 -33.60 5.71
CA CYS A 129 5.76 -33.01 4.44
C CYS A 129 4.53 -33.72 3.87
N ASP A 130 3.48 -32.96 3.54
CA ASP A 130 2.22 -33.49 2.95
C ASP A 130 2.31 -33.61 1.41
N CYS A 131 3.49 -33.71 0.85
CA CYS A 131 3.65 -33.93 -0.58
C CYS A 131 3.72 -35.41 -0.91
N ASP A 132 3.02 -35.84 -1.96
CA ASP A 132 3.12 -37.20 -2.50
C ASP A 132 4.54 -37.49 -3.00
N ASN A 133 5.22 -36.46 -3.50
CA ASN A 133 6.62 -36.54 -3.95
C ASN A 133 7.44 -35.41 -3.31
N PRO A 134 8.02 -35.60 -2.13
CA PRO A 134 8.79 -34.58 -1.43
C PRO A 134 10.02 -34.13 -2.22
N CYS A 135 10.22 -32.80 -2.32
CA CYS A 135 11.36 -32.21 -3.04
C CYS A 135 12.70 -32.33 -2.28
N SER A 136 12.69 -32.86 -1.08
CA SER A 136 13.88 -33.02 -0.26
C SER A 136 13.71 -34.24 0.66
N THR A 137 14.75 -35.03 0.78
CA THR A 137 14.86 -36.15 1.75
C THR A 137 15.31 -35.67 3.13
N VAL A 138 15.59 -34.38 3.29
CA VAL A 138 16.12 -33.82 4.54
C VAL A 138 14.99 -33.65 5.55
N THR A 139 15.27 -34.00 6.79
CA THR A 139 14.36 -33.95 7.95
C THR A 139 13.97 -32.54 8.41
N LYS A 140 14.30 -31.52 7.64
CA LYS A 140 13.99 -30.12 7.92
C LYS A 140 13.10 -29.55 6.82
N GLU A 141 12.39 -28.47 7.15
CA GLU A 141 11.59 -27.73 6.18
C GLU A 141 12.43 -27.23 5.00
N ARG A 142 11.88 -27.25 3.79
CA ARG A 142 12.49 -26.60 2.63
C ARG A 142 12.44 -25.09 2.83
N THR A 143 13.61 -24.44 2.79
CA THR A 143 13.73 -22.99 2.96
C THR A 143 14.33 -22.33 1.73
N THR A 144 13.94 -21.11 1.48
CA THR A 144 14.56 -20.20 0.49
C THR A 144 14.71 -18.83 1.15
N TYR A 145 15.71 -18.08 0.72
CA TYR A 145 15.99 -16.74 1.22
C TYR A 145 15.94 -15.73 0.09
N THR A 146 15.32 -14.58 0.35
CA THR A 146 15.34 -13.40 -0.51
C THR A 146 15.92 -12.22 0.26
N TYR A 147 16.39 -11.20 -0.45
CA TYR A 147 16.94 -10.00 0.16
C TYR A 147 15.97 -8.86 0.02
N GLU A 148 15.57 -8.26 1.12
CA GLU A 148 14.60 -7.18 1.19
C GLU A 148 15.07 -5.94 0.41
N ASN A 149 16.34 -5.57 0.58
CA ASN A 149 16.95 -4.42 -0.08
C ASN A 149 17.13 -4.56 -1.60
N LEU A 150 16.98 -5.76 -2.16
CA LEU A 150 17.08 -5.99 -3.59
C LEU A 150 15.74 -5.96 -4.29
N ASP A 151 14.65 -6.23 -3.56
CA ASP A 151 13.32 -6.28 -4.13
C ASP A 151 12.22 -6.09 -3.09
N PHE A 152 11.96 -4.82 -2.75
CA PHE A 152 10.87 -4.45 -1.85
C PHE A 152 9.47 -4.87 -2.35
N ARG A 153 9.29 -5.14 -3.66
CA ARG A 153 8.01 -5.62 -4.19
C ARG A 153 7.65 -7.01 -3.67
N MET A 154 8.66 -7.85 -3.38
CA MET A 154 8.41 -9.19 -2.85
C MET A 154 7.76 -9.16 -1.48
N PHE A 155 8.27 -8.29 -0.60
CA PHE A 155 7.77 -8.17 0.76
C PHE A 155 7.77 -6.71 1.21
N PRO A 156 6.70 -5.96 0.93
CA PRO A 156 6.59 -4.55 1.33
C PRO A 156 6.16 -4.40 2.81
N GLY A 157 6.83 -5.10 3.74
CA GLY A 157 6.51 -5.16 5.15
C GLY A 157 5.32 -6.05 5.54
N ILE A 158 4.63 -6.63 4.54
CA ILE A 158 3.47 -7.51 4.75
C ILE A 158 3.34 -8.49 3.58
N GLN A 159 2.90 -9.71 3.87
CA GLN A 159 2.62 -10.69 2.83
C GLN A 159 1.30 -10.37 2.13
N ARG A 160 1.32 -10.18 0.80
CA ARG A 160 0.10 -10.02 -0.02
C ARG A 160 -0.78 -11.26 0.08
N GLU A 161 -2.09 -11.10 -0.08
CA GLU A 161 -3.10 -12.18 0.03
C GLU A 161 -3.13 -12.88 1.39
N SER A 162 -2.48 -12.32 2.41
CA SER A 162 -2.69 -12.76 3.78
C SER A 162 -4.00 -12.21 4.33
N ALA A 163 -4.57 -12.87 5.34
CA ALA A 163 -5.76 -12.36 6.02
C ALA A 163 -5.54 -10.96 6.63
N GLU A 164 -4.31 -10.67 7.07
CA GLU A 164 -3.92 -9.34 7.55
C GLU A 164 -3.94 -8.32 6.42
N TRP A 165 -3.36 -8.65 5.25
CA TRP A 165 -3.41 -7.80 4.06
C TRP A 165 -4.85 -7.46 3.70
N ASP A 166 -5.72 -8.46 3.57
CA ASP A 166 -7.11 -8.28 3.16
C ASP A 166 -7.88 -7.39 4.14
N SER A 167 -7.65 -7.55 5.43
CA SER A 167 -8.31 -6.75 6.46
C SER A 167 -7.90 -5.28 6.40
N LEU A 168 -6.60 -5.01 6.23
CA LEU A 168 -6.05 -3.66 6.14
C LEU A 168 -6.41 -2.99 4.81
N TYR A 169 -6.32 -3.72 3.69
CA TYR A 169 -6.60 -3.15 2.38
C TYR A 169 -8.06 -2.71 2.19
N LYS A 170 -9.00 -3.35 2.87
CA LYS A 170 -10.41 -2.92 2.90
C LYS A 170 -10.60 -1.49 3.40
N ILE A 171 -9.67 -0.99 4.23
CA ILE A 171 -9.70 0.40 4.75
C ILE A 171 -9.59 1.42 3.61
N ARG A 172 -8.97 1.06 2.46
CA ARG A 172 -8.87 1.91 1.28
C ARG A 172 -10.23 2.45 0.81
N THR A 173 -11.30 1.68 0.97
CA THR A 173 -12.66 2.14 0.62
C THR A 173 -13.11 3.38 1.38
N ILE A 174 -12.53 3.65 2.55
CA ILE A 174 -12.82 4.87 3.34
C ILE A 174 -12.29 6.10 2.59
N VAL A 175 -11.10 6.00 1.99
CA VAL A 175 -10.49 7.08 1.21
C VAL A 175 -11.33 7.37 -0.04
N GLU A 176 -11.77 6.33 -0.74
CA GLU A 176 -12.65 6.47 -1.91
C GLU A 176 -13.96 7.17 -1.54
N ARG A 177 -14.59 6.76 -0.44
CA ARG A 177 -15.80 7.42 0.08
C ARG A 177 -15.56 8.87 0.49
N ALA A 178 -14.40 9.20 1.05
CA ALA A 178 -14.05 10.57 1.39
C ALA A 178 -13.85 11.43 0.13
N ILE A 179 -13.19 10.89 -0.89
CA ILE A 179 -13.02 11.55 -2.20
C ILE A 179 -14.37 11.77 -2.87
N ASP A 180 -15.25 10.77 -2.88
CA ASP A 180 -16.60 10.89 -3.44
C ASP A 180 -17.45 11.92 -2.68
N HIS A 181 -17.32 11.98 -1.36
CA HIS A 181 -17.97 12.99 -0.54
C HIS A 181 -17.53 14.40 -0.95
N LEU A 182 -16.24 14.65 -1.12
CA LEU A 182 -15.71 15.93 -1.58
C LEU A 182 -16.18 16.26 -3.01
N LYS A 183 -16.14 15.29 -3.92
CA LYS A 183 -16.52 15.48 -5.32
C LYS A 183 -18.01 15.77 -5.49
N ILE A 184 -18.86 14.98 -4.83
CA ILE A 184 -20.33 14.99 -5.06
C ILE A 184 -21.00 15.93 -4.06
N ASN A 185 -20.82 15.72 -2.77
CA ASN A 185 -21.56 16.44 -1.73
C ASN A 185 -21.01 17.85 -1.52
N MET A 186 -19.70 18.07 -1.68
CA MET A 186 -19.06 19.37 -1.60
C MET A 186 -18.88 20.04 -2.98
N CYS A 187 -19.47 19.45 -4.02
CA CYS A 187 -19.50 19.98 -5.39
C CYS A 187 -18.13 20.31 -6.00
N VAL A 188 -17.06 19.68 -5.54
CA VAL A 188 -15.70 19.95 -6.04
C VAL A 188 -15.54 19.51 -7.50
N ALA A 189 -16.26 18.49 -7.96
CA ALA A 189 -16.21 18.00 -9.35
C ALA A 189 -17.11 18.82 -10.30
N GLY A 190 -18.20 19.43 -9.81
CA GLY A 190 -19.22 20.12 -10.61
C GLY A 190 -18.89 21.56 -10.98
N ARG A 191 -17.63 21.97 -10.91
CA ARG A 191 -17.21 23.38 -11.03
C ARG A 191 -17.17 23.88 -12.47
N LYS A 192 -17.55 25.13 -12.64
CA LYS A 192 -17.42 25.84 -13.90
C LYS A 192 -16.02 26.44 -14.10
N SER A 193 -15.34 26.83 -13.02
CA SER A 193 -13.99 27.39 -13.09
C SER A 193 -12.91 26.29 -13.17
N ARG A 194 -11.98 26.46 -14.09
CA ARG A 194 -10.82 25.55 -14.28
C ARG A 194 -9.49 26.19 -13.90
N ASN A 195 -9.51 27.36 -13.25
CA ASN A 195 -8.30 28.03 -12.80
C ASN A 195 -7.73 27.29 -11.59
N HIS A 196 -6.41 27.03 -11.61
CA HIS A 196 -5.69 26.34 -10.54
C HIS A 196 -5.92 26.98 -9.16
N THR A 197 -5.82 28.32 -9.07
CA THR A 197 -5.99 29.04 -7.80
C THR A 197 -7.40 28.88 -7.24
N THR A 198 -8.41 29.01 -8.10
CA THR A 198 -9.81 28.80 -7.70
C THR A 198 -10.08 27.36 -7.31
N THR A 199 -9.55 26.39 -8.08
CA THR A 199 -9.68 24.97 -7.74
C THR A 199 -9.05 24.66 -6.38
N LYS A 200 -7.86 25.20 -6.12
CA LYS A 200 -7.20 25.05 -4.83
C LYS A 200 -8.02 25.63 -3.68
N ALA A 201 -8.52 26.87 -3.84
CA ALA A 201 -9.34 27.55 -2.84
C ALA A 201 -10.60 26.73 -2.49
N ASP A 202 -11.27 26.23 -3.49
CA ASP A 202 -12.51 25.48 -3.28
C ASP A 202 -12.27 24.08 -2.66
N VAL A 203 -11.18 23.41 -2.98
CA VAL A 203 -10.79 22.16 -2.30
C VAL A 203 -10.50 22.42 -0.83
N PHE A 204 -9.84 23.54 -0.50
CA PHE A 204 -9.62 23.93 0.90
C PHE A 204 -10.94 24.28 1.62
N LEU A 205 -11.83 25.03 0.97
CA LEU A 205 -13.15 25.35 1.54
C LEU A 205 -13.99 24.10 1.78
N ALA A 206 -13.97 23.13 0.86
CA ALA A 206 -14.62 21.85 1.05
C ALA A 206 -14.03 21.07 2.21
N GLY A 207 -12.70 21.08 2.37
CA GLY A 207 -12.01 20.48 3.51
C GLY A 207 -12.41 21.11 4.84
N ILE A 208 -12.43 22.46 4.92
CA ILE A 208 -12.86 23.20 6.11
C ILE A 208 -14.32 22.88 6.45
N ALA A 209 -15.22 22.91 5.45
CA ALA A 209 -16.64 22.59 5.64
C ALA A 209 -16.82 21.16 6.18
N SER A 210 -16.06 20.20 5.65
CA SER A 210 -16.08 18.82 6.14
C SER A 210 -15.63 18.71 7.59
N GLN A 211 -14.54 19.40 7.97
CA GLN A 211 -14.05 19.41 9.36
C GLN A 211 -15.05 20.06 10.30
N LEU A 212 -15.64 21.20 9.92
CA LEU A 212 -16.68 21.86 10.72
C LEU A 212 -17.89 20.93 10.91
N THR A 213 -18.30 20.20 9.87
CA THR A 213 -19.40 19.23 9.96
C THR A 213 -19.09 18.16 11.01
N VAL A 214 -17.88 17.63 11.04
CA VAL A 214 -17.45 16.64 12.04
C VAL A 214 -17.47 17.23 13.44
N ILE A 215 -16.91 18.43 13.64
CA ILE A 215 -16.86 19.11 14.95
C ILE A 215 -18.28 19.35 15.48
N VAL A 216 -19.18 19.88 14.65
CA VAL A 216 -20.58 20.14 15.03
C VAL A 216 -21.30 18.84 15.38
N ALA A 217 -21.17 17.79 14.56
CA ALA A 217 -21.80 16.51 14.81
C ALA A 217 -21.35 15.91 16.17
N HIS A 218 -20.07 16.01 16.49
CA HIS A 218 -19.55 15.58 17.79
C HIS A 218 -20.02 16.46 18.95
N SER A 219 -20.03 17.77 18.79
CA SER A 219 -20.51 18.69 19.86
C SER A 219 -21.99 18.51 20.19
N MET A 220 -22.77 18.04 19.20
CA MET A 220 -24.20 17.72 19.36
C MET A 220 -24.45 16.28 19.81
N ASN A 221 -23.41 15.47 20.09
CA ASN A 221 -23.51 14.04 20.38
C ASN A 221 -24.22 13.22 19.28
N CYS A 222 -24.05 13.62 18.02
CA CYS A 222 -24.66 13.00 16.85
C CYS A 222 -23.60 12.51 15.85
N PRO A 223 -22.66 11.61 16.24
CA PRO A 223 -21.53 11.19 15.40
C PRO A 223 -21.97 10.49 14.09
N GLN A 224 -23.20 9.97 14.00
CA GLN A 224 -23.77 9.41 12.78
C GLN A 224 -23.92 10.44 11.67
N TYR A 225 -23.93 11.73 11.95
CA TYR A 225 -24.10 12.83 10.99
C TYR A 225 -22.78 13.52 10.60
N ILE A 226 -21.62 12.92 10.87
CA ILE A 226 -20.30 13.48 10.52
C ILE A 226 -20.10 13.78 9.03
N ARG A 227 -20.95 13.24 8.15
CA ARG A 227 -20.89 13.49 6.70
C ARG A 227 -21.86 14.57 6.24
N SER A 228 -22.91 14.80 6.96
CA SER A 228 -23.92 15.80 6.59
C SER A 228 -24.79 16.16 7.78
N LEU A 229 -24.89 17.44 8.06
CA LEU A 229 -25.79 17.97 9.10
C LEU A 229 -27.22 18.20 8.61
N LYS A 230 -27.51 17.97 7.30
CA LYS A 230 -28.86 18.19 6.75
C LYS A 230 -30.00 17.56 7.56
N PRO A 231 -29.87 16.35 8.12
CA PRO A 231 -30.93 15.77 8.95
C PRO A 231 -31.15 16.51 10.29
N LEU A 232 -30.23 17.40 10.71
CA LEU A 232 -30.34 18.18 11.93
C LEU A 232 -30.90 19.59 11.69
N ILE A 233 -31.01 20.00 10.41
CA ILE A 233 -31.57 21.28 10.00
C ILE A 233 -33.03 21.03 9.62
N VAL A 234 -33.91 21.19 10.55
CA VAL A 234 -35.37 21.13 10.36
C VAL A 234 -35.91 22.53 10.33
#